data_57ccee0bf3e6ce42aaafbee18b9567a5
#
_entry.id   57ccee0bf3e6ce42aaafbee18b9567a5
#
_cell.length_a   1.000
_cell.length_b   1.000
_cell.length_c   1.000
_cell.angle_alpha   90.00
_cell.angle_beta   90.00
_cell.angle_gamma   90.00
#
_symmetry.space_group_name_H-M   'P 1'
#
loop_
_entity.id
_entity.type
_entity.pdbx_description
1 polymer ?
#
loop_
_entity_poly.entity_id
_entity_poly.type
_entity_poly.pdbx_seq_one_letter_code
_entity_poly.pdbx_strand_id
1 'polypeptide(L)'
;MITNFVKAVTFTRLIKAGGRLREFNFRKFKKEDQELFSVDTVDDRGDRILFRMQRSDNNHWSITQMEPPTWIRENEGVFDEAIETELHNA
;
A
#
# COMPACT_ATOMS: atom_id res chain seq x y z
N MET A 1 15.63 -1.18 -31.04
CA MET A 1 14.52 -1.82 -30.39
C MET A 1 14.36 -1.30 -28.94
N ILE A 2 13.20 -0.90 -28.61
CA ILE A 2 12.95 -0.31 -27.30
C ILE A 2 12.26 -1.32 -26.44
N THR A 3 12.82 -1.53 -25.26
CA THR A 3 12.17 -2.32 -24.26
C THR A 3 11.49 -1.40 -23.28
N ASN A 4 10.19 -1.50 -23.20
CA ASN A 4 9.45 -0.73 -22.22
C ASN A 4 9.61 -1.39 -20.87
N PHE A 5 10.48 -0.82 -20.07
CA PHE A 5 10.56 -1.25 -18.70
C PHE A 5 9.52 -0.52 -17.90
N VAL A 6 8.55 -1.25 -17.42
CA VAL A 6 7.73 -0.74 -16.33
C VAL A 6 8.48 -1.10 -15.07
N LYS A 7 9.08 -0.13 -14.46
CA LYS A 7 9.80 -0.36 -13.23
C LYS A 7 8.82 -0.85 -12.18
N ALA A 8 9.05 -2.03 -11.67
CA ALA A 8 8.23 -2.56 -10.60
C ALA A 8 8.51 -1.76 -9.32
N VAL A 9 7.47 -1.25 -8.70
CA VAL A 9 7.59 -0.56 -7.43
C VAL A 9 7.13 -1.51 -6.35
N THR A 10 8.09 -1.99 -5.58
CA THR A 10 7.83 -2.91 -4.47
C THR A 10 8.70 -2.44 -3.31
N PHE A 11 8.10 -2.29 -2.15
CA PHE A 11 8.85 -1.84 -0.99
C PHE A 11 8.16 -2.29 0.30
N THR A 12 8.91 -2.21 1.39
CA THR A 12 8.44 -2.61 2.70
C THR A 12 8.66 -1.46 3.69
N ARG A 13 7.72 -1.29 4.60
CA ARG A 13 7.81 -0.30 5.67
C ARG A 13 7.44 -0.94 6.99
N LEU A 14 8.16 -0.56 8.04
CA LEU A 14 7.76 -0.88 9.40
C LEU A 14 6.93 0.28 9.90
N ILE A 15 5.68 -0.01 10.25
CA ILE A 15 4.72 1.02 10.66
C ILE A 15 4.08 0.58 11.96
N LYS A 16 3.99 1.50 12.91
CA LYS A 16 3.31 1.20 14.16
C LYS A 16 1.81 1.18 13.91
N ALA A 17 1.20 0.04 14.14
CA ALA A 17 -0.22 -0.17 13.89
C ALA A 17 -0.75 -1.16 14.91
N GLY A 18 -1.86 -0.80 15.56
CA GLY A 18 -2.42 -1.67 16.58
C GLY A 18 -1.48 -1.84 17.77
N GLY A 19 -0.75 -0.78 18.13
CA GLY A 19 0.11 -0.77 19.31
C GLY A 19 1.48 -1.40 19.15
N ARG A 20 1.86 -1.85 17.95
CA ARG A 20 3.16 -2.47 17.75
C ARG A 20 3.66 -2.24 16.33
N LEU A 21 4.98 -2.35 16.14
CA LEU A 21 5.56 -2.25 14.81
C LEU A 21 5.20 -3.47 14.00
N ARG A 22 4.76 -3.24 12.78
CA ARG A 22 4.39 -4.31 11.86
C ARG A 22 5.01 -4.04 10.50
N GLU A 23 5.34 -5.10 9.78
CA GLU A 23 5.89 -5.00 8.45
C GLU A 23 4.74 -4.95 7.44
N PHE A 24 4.74 -3.91 6.63
CA PHE A 24 3.78 -3.76 5.53
C PHE A 24 4.52 -3.82 4.21
N ASN A 25 4.06 -4.67 3.32
CA ASN A 25 4.65 -4.86 2.00
C ASN A 25 3.75 -4.24 0.94
N PHE A 26 4.34 -3.40 0.10
CA PHE A 26 3.62 -2.64 -0.90
C PHE A 26 4.07 -3.07 -2.29
N ARG A 27 3.12 -3.29 -3.18
CA ARG A 27 3.39 -3.63 -4.58
C ARG A 27 2.46 -2.85 -5.49
N LYS A 28 3.04 -2.07 -6.39
CA LYS A 28 2.28 -1.32 -7.37
C LYS A 28 1.83 -2.24 -8.51
N PHE A 29 0.60 -2.07 -8.96
CA PHE A 29 0.10 -2.80 -10.13
C PHE A 29 -0.91 -1.95 -10.87
N LYS A 30 -1.18 -2.33 -12.11
CA LYS A 30 -2.16 -1.65 -12.96
C LYS A 30 -3.34 -2.56 -13.21
N LYS A 31 -4.53 -1.98 -13.19
CA LYS A 31 -5.74 -2.67 -13.58
C LYS A 31 -6.62 -1.68 -14.33
N GLU A 32 -6.91 -1.98 -15.59
CA GLU A 32 -7.79 -1.12 -16.42
C GLU A 32 -7.34 0.34 -16.41
N ASP A 33 -6.05 0.58 -16.63
CA ASP A 33 -5.43 1.91 -16.65
C ASP A 33 -5.40 2.63 -15.32
N GLN A 34 -5.84 1.97 -14.25
CA GLN A 34 -5.73 2.54 -12.91
C GLN A 34 -4.49 2.03 -12.20
N GLU A 35 -3.82 2.95 -11.52
CA GLU A 35 -2.69 2.58 -10.67
C GLU A 35 -3.19 2.24 -9.29
N LEU A 36 -2.77 1.09 -8.80
CA LEU A 36 -3.17 0.56 -7.52
C LEU A 36 -1.96 0.06 -6.77
N PHE A 37 -2.08 0.00 -5.46
CA PHE A 37 -1.11 -0.69 -4.62
C PHE A 37 -1.79 -1.84 -3.90
N SER A 38 -1.15 -2.97 -3.92
CA SER A 38 -1.51 -4.10 -3.08
C SER A 38 -0.64 -4.01 -1.84
N VAL A 39 -1.25 -4.08 -0.67
CA VAL A 39 -0.53 -3.97 0.60
C VAL A 39 -0.86 -5.18 1.44
N ASP A 40 0.14 -5.79 2.05
CA ASP A 40 -0.11 -6.91 2.92
C ASP A 40 0.69 -6.81 4.20
N THR A 41 0.15 -7.43 5.23
CA THR A 41 0.77 -7.52 6.54
C THR A 41 0.27 -8.79 7.22
N VAL A 42 0.72 -9.04 8.44
CA VAL A 42 0.33 -10.22 9.20
C VAL A 42 -0.28 -9.74 10.51
N ASP A 43 -1.40 -10.34 10.92
CA ASP A 43 -2.05 -9.98 12.17
C ASP A 43 -1.40 -10.73 13.34
N ASP A 44 -1.95 -10.53 14.54
CA ASP A 44 -1.37 -11.10 15.77
C ASP A 44 -1.46 -12.61 15.81
N ARG A 45 -2.32 -13.20 15.00
CA ARG A 45 -2.48 -14.66 14.94
C ARG A 45 -1.64 -15.29 13.85
N GLY A 46 -0.88 -14.48 13.11
CA GLY A 46 -0.08 -14.97 12.01
C GLY A 46 -0.84 -15.07 10.69
N ASP A 47 -2.07 -14.56 10.64
CA ASP A 47 -2.85 -14.58 9.41
C ASP A 47 -2.51 -13.39 8.53
N ARG A 48 -2.39 -13.65 7.24
CA ARG A 48 -2.06 -12.61 6.29
C ARG A 48 -3.30 -11.78 5.96
N ILE A 49 -3.12 -10.46 5.98
CA ILE A 49 -4.16 -9.51 5.60
C ILE A 49 -3.67 -8.80 4.34
N LEU A 50 -4.50 -8.84 3.30
CA LEU A 50 -4.21 -8.18 2.03
C LEU A 50 -5.28 -7.13 1.77
N PHE A 51 -4.86 -5.92 1.44
CA PHE A 51 -5.80 -4.87 1.06
C PHE A 51 -5.22 -4.07 -0.10
N ARG A 52 -6.06 -3.25 -0.71
CA ARG A 52 -5.67 -2.47 -1.88
C ARG A 52 -5.86 -0.99 -1.62
N MET A 53 -4.98 -0.19 -2.26
CA MET A 53 -5.08 1.25 -2.19
C MET A 53 -5.13 1.83 -3.60
N GLN A 54 -5.93 2.85 -3.76
CA GLN A 54 -6.16 3.52 -5.02
C GLN A 54 -5.97 5.01 -4.84
N ARG A 55 -5.39 5.67 -5.84
CA ARG A 55 -5.25 7.11 -5.79
C ARG A 55 -6.61 7.76 -6.05
N SER A 56 -7.02 8.63 -5.16
CA SER A 56 -8.28 9.35 -5.27
C SER A 56 -8.10 10.65 -6.08
N ASP A 57 -9.20 11.31 -6.37
CA ASP A 57 -9.21 12.55 -7.16
C ASP A 57 -8.41 13.68 -6.52
N ASN A 58 -8.24 13.65 -5.22
CA ASN A 58 -7.46 14.68 -4.52
C ASN A 58 -6.01 14.24 -4.26
N ASN A 59 -5.51 13.29 -5.05
CA ASN A 59 -4.14 12.84 -5.02
C ASN A 59 -3.72 12.11 -3.74
N HIS A 60 -4.67 11.54 -3.02
CA HIS A 60 -4.36 10.73 -1.86
C HIS A 60 -4.63 9.26 -2.15
N TRP A 61 -3.81 8.40 -1.56
CA TRP A 61 -4.02 6.96 -1.66
C TRP A 61 -4.97 6.53 -0.56
N SER A 62 -6.05 5.88 -0.95
CA SER A 62 -7.10 5.44 -0.02
C SER A 62 -7.31 3.95 -0.12
N ILE A 63 -7.63 3.33 1.01
CA ILE A 63 -7.99 1.92 1.04
C ILE A 63 -9.31 1.75 0.30
N THR A 64 -9.36 0.76 -0.60
CA THR A 64 -10.52 0.56 -1.45
C THR A 64 -10.95 -0.91 -1.45
N GLN A 65 -12.22 -1.14 -1.72
CA GLN A 65 -12.82 -2.45 -1.97
C GLN A 65 -12.87 -3.41 -0.79
N MET A 66 -12.55 -2.97 0.41
CA MET A 66 -12.70 -3.82 1.59
C MET A 66 -12.65 -3.00 2.87
N GLU A 67 -13.13 -3.61 3.92
CA GLU A 67 -13.10 -3.04 5.26
C GLU A 67 -12.02 -3.74 6.06
N PRO A 68 -10.81 -3.20 6.12
CA PRO A 68 -9.77 -3.82 6.93
C PRO A 68 -10.02 -3.58 8.41
N PRO A 69 -9.32 -4.31 9.29
CA PRO A 69 -9.41 -4.04 10.71
C PRO A 69 -9.12 -2.58 11.04
N THR A 70 -9.69 -2.10 12.14
CA THR A 70 -9.56 -0.71 12.55
C THR A 70 -8.11 -0.25 12.66
N TRP A 71 -7.24 -1.10 13.18
CA TRP A 71 -5.82 -0.74 13.35
C TRP A 71 -5.10 -0.53 12.02
N ILE A 72 -5.63 -1.07 10.93
CA ILE A 72 -5.12 -0.79 9.58
C ILE A 72 -5.75 0.51 9.05
N ARG A 73 -7.06 0.62 9.15
CA ARG A 73 -7.78 1.80 8.65
C ARG A 73 -7.27 3.10 9.27
N GLU A 74 -6.93 3.05 10.54
CA GLU A 74 -6.42 4.23 11.24
C GLU A 74 -5.09 4.73 10.68
N ASN A 75 -4.40 3.90 9.94
CA ASN A 75 -3.10 4.24 9.37
C ASN A 75 -3.14 4.55 7.88
N GLU A 76 -4.32 4.76 7.33
CA GLU A 76 -4.46 5.05 5.90
C GLU A 76 -3.59 6.23 5.47
N GLY A 77 -3.54 7.28 6.26
CA GLY A 77 -2.71 8.44 5.95
C GLY A 77 -1.23 8.14 5.98
N VAL A 78 -0.81 7.23 6.84
CA VAL A 78 0.59 6.81 6.91
C VAL A 78 0.96 6.01 5.67
N PHE A 79 0.07 5.14 5.21
CA PHE A 79 0.30 4.37 3.99
C PHE A 79 0.36 5.29 2.77
N ASP A 80 -0.53 6.27 2.70
CA ASP A 80 -0.53 7.27 1.64
C ASP A 80 0.83 7.97 1.58
N GLU A 81 1.32 8.43 2.71
CA GLU A 81 2.59 9.12 2.79
C GLU A 81 3.76 8.21 2.38
N ALA A 82 3.72 6.96 2.81
CA ALA A 82 4.76 5.99 2.45
C ALA A 82 4.81 5.77 0.95
N ILE A 83 3.65 5.62 0.31
CA ILE A 83 3.58 5.43 -1.13
C ILE A 83 4.09 6.65 -1.86
N GLU A 84 3.67 7.86 -1.46
CA GLU A 84 4.10 9.08 -2.12
C GLU A 84 5.61 9.29 -1.98
N THR A 85 6.16 9.00 -0.81
CA THR A 85 7.59 9.10 -0.60
C THR A 85 8.35 8.17 -1.55
N GLU A 86 7.88 6.93 -1.65
CA GLU A 86 8.54 5.94 -2.50
C GLU A 86 8.44 6.31 -3.98
N LEU A 87 7.29 6.81 -4.41
CA LEU A 87 7.11 7.23 -5.80
C LEU A 87 7.99 8.42 -6.16
N HIS A 88 8.20 9.34 -5.22
CA HIS A 88 9.07 10.49 -5.45
C HIS A 88 10.53 10.10 -5.52
N ASN A 89 10.92 9.04 -4.85
CA ASN A 89 12.31 8.58 -4.81
C ASN A 89 12.64 7.56 -5.90
N ALA A 90 11.66 7.17 -6.66
CA ALA A 90 11.85 6.15 -7.70
C ALA A 90 12.43 6.70 -8.98
#